data_070ce0c3f1c472f850aa6468c60e61ae
#
_entry.id   070ce0c3f1c472f850aa6468c60e61ae
#
_cell.length_a   1.000
_cell.length_b   1.000
_cell.length_c   1.000
_cell.angle_alpha   90.00
_cell.angle_beta   90.00
_cell.angle_gamma   90.00
#
_symmetry.space_group_name_H-M   'P 1'
#
loop_
_entity.id
_entity.type
_entity.pdbx_description
1 polymer ?
#
loop_
_entity_poly.entity_id
_entity_poly.type
_entity_poly.pdbx_seq_one_letter_code
_entity_poly.pdbx_strand_id
1 'polypeptide(L)' 'MNTGTVKWLNSQKGFGFIQLANGGSDVFVHISAVERAGMSTLNEGQKVSFDIVADRRTGKSAAENLRAA' A
#
# COMPACT_ATOMS: atom_id res chain seq x y z
N MET A 1 4.53 0.56 12.66
CA MET A 1 3.75 -0.10 11.61
C MET A 1 2.37 0.50 11.55
N ASN A 2 1.89 0.77 10.36
CA ASN A 2 0.59 1.41 10.15
C ASN A 2 -0.42 0.39 9.65
N THR A 3 -1.69 0.66 9.88
CA THR A 3 -2.77 -0.18 9.39
C THR A 3 -3.67 0.66 8.49
N GLY A 4 -4.15 0.08 7.42
CA GLY A 4 -5.03 0.77 6.50
C GLY A 4 -5.91 -0.18 5.72
N THR A 5 -6.77 0.40 4.88
CA THR A 5 -7.69 -0.34 4.02
C THR A 5 -7.36 -0.04 2.57
N VAL A 6 -7.22 -1.08 1.76
CA VAL A 6 -6.92 -0.92 0.34
C VAL A 6 -8.10 -0.24 -0.35
N LYS A 7 -7.85 0.90 -0.99
CA LYS A 7 -8.87 1.57 -1.79
C LYS A 7 -9.01 0.91 -3.15
N TRP A 8 -7.87 0.71 -3.81
CA TRP A 8 -7.84 0.00 -5.08
C TRP A 8 -6.38 -0.33 -5.41
N LEU A 9 -6.21 -1.33 -6.26
CA LEU A 9 -4.91 -1.69 -6.83
C LEU A 9 -5.13 -2.05 -8.29
N ASN A 10 -4.34 -1.42 -9.17
CA ASN A 10 -4.38 -1.70 -10.60
C ASN A 10 -3.09 -2.41 -10.99
N SER A 11 -3.17 -3.72 -11.18
CA SER A 11 -1.99 -4.52 -11.51
C SER A 11 -1.43 -4.20 -12.90
N GLN A 12 -2.26 -3.71 -13.80
CA GLN A 12 -1.79 -3.31 -15.14
C GLN A 12 -0.95 -2.04 -15.07
N LYS A 13 -1.37 -1.09 -14.27
CA LYS A 13 -0.60 0.14 -14.05
C LYS A 13 0.52 -0.04 -13.04
N GLY A 14 0.44 -1.06 -12.22
CA GLY A 14 1.48 -1.42 -11.26
C GLY A 14 1.44 -0.66 -9.95
N PHE A 15 0.31 -0.06 -9.58
CA PHE A 15 0.21 0.65 -8.33
C PHE A 15 -1.23 0.77 -7.83
N GLY A 16 -1.36 1.21 -6.58
CA GLY A 16 -2.66 1.43 -5.97
C GLY A 16 -2.54 2.38 -4.78
N PHE A 17 -3.62 2.48 -4.02
CA PHE A 17 -3.65 3.34 -2.83
C PHE A 17 -4.30 2.63 -1.65
N ILE A 18 -3.78 2.93 -0.46
CA ILE A 18 -4.28 2.42 0.81
C ILE A 18 -4.70 3.61 1.65
N GLN A 19 -5.91 3.58 2.17
CA GLN A 19 -6.39 4.61 3.09
C GLN A 19 -5.96 4.26 4.50
N LEU A 20 -5.32 5.21 5.21
CA LEU A 20 -4.91 5.00 6.59
C LEU A 20 -6.12 4.78 7.50
N ALA A 21 -5.96 3.89 8.48
CA ALA A 21 -7.04 3.57 9.41
C ALA A 21 -7.49 4.76 10.23
N ASN A 22 -6.60 5.72 10.47
CA ASN A 22 -6.92 6.92 11.24
C ASN A 22 -7.62 8.01 10.42
N GLY A 23 -7.99 7.72 9.17
CA GLY A 23 -8.64 8.67 8.30
C GLY A 23 -7.70 9.67 7.65
N GLY A 24 -6.40 9.42 7.71
CA GLY A 24 -5.40 10.29 7.09
C GLY A 24 -5.35 10.18 5.59
N SER A 25 -4.29 10.72 4.99
CA SER A 25 -4.10 10.74 3.56
C SER A 25 -3.90 9.33 3.00
N ASP A 26 -4.21 9.15 1.72
CA ASP A 26 -3.96 7.90 1.04
C ASP A 26 -2.45 7.67 0.91
N VAL A 27 -2.05 6.42 1.00
CA VAL A 27 -0.66 6.02 0.86
C VAL A 27 -0.52 5.24 -0.45
N PHE A 28 0.45 5.65 -1.26
CA PHE A 28 0.77 4.98 -2.51
C PHE A 28 1.38 3.60 -2.23
N VAL A 29 0.99 2.60 -3.01
CA VAL A 29 1.59 1.27 -2.96
C VAL A 29 1.94 0.82 -4.37
N HIS A 30 3.20 0.42 -4.59
CA HIS A 30 3.63 -0.11 -5.87
C HIS A 30 3.46 -1.64 -5.86
N ILE A 31 3.18 -2.20 -7.05
CA ILE A 31 2.96 -3.65 -7.17
C ILE A 31 4.17 -4.45 -6.69
N SER A 32 5.38 -3.90 -6.82
CA SER A 32 6.58 -4.59 -6.36
C SER A 32 6.57 -4.79 -4.84
N ALA A 33 5.99 -3.85 -4.08
CA ALA A 33 5.87 -4.01 -2.64
C ALA A 33 4.92 -5.14 -2.27
N VAL A 34 3.85 -5.30 -3.04
CA VAL A 34 2.90 -6.40 -2.88
C VAL A 34 3.59 -7.74 -3.14
N GLU A 35 4.36 -7.82 -4.22
CA GLU A 35 5.09 -9.03 -4.58
C GLU A 35 6.15 -9.39 -3.54
N ARG A 36 6.87 -8.41 -3.02
CA ARG A 36 7.87 -8.63 -1.97
C ARG A 36 7.25 -9.17 -0.69
N ALA A 37 6.01 -8.82 -0.43
CA ALA A 37 5.29 -9.32 0.73
C ALA A 37 4.76 -10.75 0.53
N GLY A 38 4.98 -11.33 -0.64
CA GLY A 38 4.50 -12.67 -0.96
C GLY A 38 3.03 -12.70 -1.32
N MET A 39 2.44 -11.55 -1.63
CA MET A 39 1.04 -11.44 -2.01
C MET A 39 0.92 -11.34 -3.52
N SER A 40 -0.10 -11.97 -4.09
CA SER A 40 -0.32 -11.89 -5.54
C SER A 40 -1.03 -10.59 -5.92
N THR A 41 -1.91 -10.09 -5.06
CA THR A 41 -2.64 -8.87 -5.29
C THR A 41 -3.26 -8.39 -3.98
N LEU A 42 -3.81 -7.17 -4.00
CA LEU A 42 -4.60 -6.62 -2.90
C LEU A 42 -6.01 -6.38 -3.41
N ASN A 43 -6.98 -6.77 -2.62
CA ASN A 43 -8.39 -6.57 -2.96
C ASN A 43 -8.89 -5.27 -2.36
N GLU A 44 -9.82 -4.61 -3.05
CA GLU A 44 -10.48 -3.42 -2.55
C GLU A 44 -11.18 -3.73 -1.23
N GLY A 45 -10.95 -2.90 -0.23
CA GLY A 45 -11.50 -3.09 1.10
C GLY A 45 -10.69 -4.01 2.00
N GLN A 46 -9.61 -4.60 1.50
CA GLN A 46 -8.75 -5.47 2.29
C GLN A 46 -7.96 -4.66 3.32
N LYS A 47 -7.89 -5.16 4.56
CA LYS A 47 -7.10 -4.52 5.59
C LYS A 47 -5.67 -5.05 5.57
N VAL A 48 -4.73 -4.14 5.66
CA VAL A 48 -3.29 -4.46 5.60
C VAL A 48 -2.53 -3.66 6.62
N SER A 49 -1.41 -4.22 7.08
CA SER A 49 -0.42 -3.50 7.87
C SER A 49 0.78 -3.20 7.00
N PHE A 50 1.41 -2.06 7.20
CA PHE A 50 2.54 -1.64 6.36
C PHE A 50 3.36 -0.57 7.05
N ASP A 51 4.58 -0.36 6.53
CA ASP A 51 5.42 0.76 6.92
C ASP A 51 5.33 1.84 5.85
N ILE A 52 5.41 3.09 6.27
CA ILE A 52 5.41 4.22 5.35
C ILE A 52 6.85 4.64 5.14
N VAL A 53 7.28 4.63 3.89
CA VAL A 53 8.65 4.99 3.49
C VAL A 53 8.57 6.13 2.48
N ALA A 54 9.37 7.18 2.69
CA ALA A 54 9.41 8.30 1.77
C ALA A 54 10.16 7.89 0.49
N ASP A 55 9.56 8.16 -0.65
CA ASP A 55 10.18 7.94 -1.95
C ASP A 55 10.96 9.21 -2.32
N ARG A 56 12.29 9.08 -2.43
CA ARG A 56 13.15 10.21 -2.75
C ARG A 56 12.94 10.75 -4.16
N ARG A 57 12.46 9.91 -5.07
CA ARG A 57 12.25 10.32 -6.46
C ARG A 57 11.09 11.28 -6.60
N THR A 58 9.99 10.96 -5.93
CA THR A 58 8.75 11.73 -6.08
C THR A 58 8.45 12.61 -4.89
N GLY A 59 9.15 12.41 -3.77
CA GLY A 59 8.88 13.09 -2.52
C GLY A 59 7.59 12.62 -1.85
N LYS A 60 7.00 11.54 -2.33
CA LYS A 60 5.76 10.98 -1.81
C LYS A 60 6.04 9.77 -0.93
N SER A 61 5.13 9.51 -0.01
CA SER A 61 5.21 8.32 0.85
C SER A 61 4.64 7.11 0.12
N ALA A 62 5.26 5.95 0.35
CA ALA A 62 4.83 4.69 -0.22
C ALA A 62 4.75 3.63 0.86
N ALA A 63 3.85 2.66 0.67
CA ALA A 63 3.71 1.54 1.59
C ALA A 63 4.73 0.46 1.26
N GLU A 64 5.40 -0.04 2.31
CA GLU A 64 6.37 -1.12 2.22
C GLU A 64 6.10 -2.13 3.32
N ASN A 65 6.71 -3.31 3.22
CA ASN A 65 6.58 -4.37 4.24
C ASN A 65 5.12 -4.70 4.52
N LEU A 66 4.35 -4.92 3.47
CA LEU A 66 2.93 -5.20 3.57
C LEU A 66 2.67 -6.54 4.24
N ARG A 67 1.63 -6.58 5.08
CA ARG A 67 1.15 -7.80 5.73
C ARG A 67 -0.36 -7.76 5.81
N ALA A 68 -0.99 -8.92 5.76
CA ALA A 68 -2.42 -9.01 6.03
C ALA A 68 -2.66 -8.61 7.49
N ALA A 69 -3.62 -7.74 7.68
CA ALA A 69 -3.96 -7.25 9.03
C ALA A 69 -4.98 -8.17 9.69
#